data_559f1c7ba7b5062a1f68c6d44b5887dc
#
_entry.id   559f1c7ba7b5062a1f68c6d44b5887dc
#
_cell.length_a   1.000
_cell.length_b   1.000
_cell.length_c   1.000
_cell.angle_alpha   90.00
_cell.angle_beta   90.00
_cell.angle_gamma   90.00
#
_symmetry.space_group_name_H-M   'P 1'
#
loop_
_entity.id
_entity.type
_entity.pdbx_description
1 polymer ?
#
loop_
_entity_poly.entity_id
_entity_poly.type
_entity_poly.pdbx_seq_one_letter_code
_entity_poly.pdbx_strand_id
1 'polypeptide(L)'
;MAQYVFTMHRLGKVVPPKREILKNISLSFFPGAKIGVLGLNGSGKSTLLKIMAGVDTEFDGEARPMPDLNIGYLPQEPILDPTKTVREVVEEAVSVIKDAQARLDEVYAAYAEPDADFDKLAAEQAKLESILQASDGHNLDRQLEVAADALRLPAWDAKVEFLSGGEKRRVALCRLLLSAPDMLLLDEPTNHLDADSVAWLEHFLHDFPGTVVAITHDRYFLDNVAGWILELDRGAGIPYEGNYSGWLEAKSDRLAAESKQQSAHEKAMKEELEWVRKGAKARQSKSKARLQRFEEMQSQEFQKRSETNEIYIPAGPRLGDKVIEFKNVSKGYGDRVLIDNLSFSMPKGAIVGVIGGNGAGKSTLFRMLMGKETPDSGSIEVGETVQLACVDQSREDLDGSKTVFQQISEGSDQIRIGNYEIPSRTYVGRFNFKGGDQQKFVKDLSGGERGRLHLALTLKEGGNVLLLDEPSNDLDVETLRSLEEALLDFPGAAIVISHDRWFLDRVATHILAYEDDSQAVFFEGNYTEYEADRKKRLGEAASQPHRVRHKKLA
;
A
#
# COMPACT_ATOMS: atom_id res chain seq x y z
N MET A 1 -4.93 -25.40 -26.66
CA MET A 1 -4.59 -25.52 -25.24
C MET A 1 -4.43 -24.11 -24.72
N ALA A 2 -4.98 -23.75 -23.56
CA ALA A 2 -4.73 -22.44 -22.97
C ALA A 2 -3.23 -22.31 -22.69
N GLN A 3 -2.60 -21.30 -23.25
CA GLN A 3 -1.16 -21.05 -23.06
C GLN A 3 -1.04 -20.13 -21.83
N TYR A 4 -0.48 -20.67 -20.74
CA TYR A 4 -0.24 -19.89 -19.53
C TYR A 4 1.07 -19.12 -19.66
N VAL A 5 1.09 -17.88 -19.16
CA VAL A 5 2.32 -17.05 -19.17
C VAL A 5 3.28 -17.43 -18.04
N PHE A 6 2.74 -17.93 -16.92
CA PHE A 6 3.54 -18.38 -15.78
C PHE A 6 2.84 -19.55 -15.08
N THR A 7 3.60 -20.55 -14.64
CA THR A 7 3.06 -21.73 -13.95
C THR A 7 3.90 -22.05 -12.72
N MET A 8 3.23 -22.29 -11.61
CA MET A 8 3.81 -22.78 -10.36
C MET A 8 3.27 -24.17 -10.06
N HIS A 9 4.13 -25.08 -9.62
CA HIS A 9 3.74 -26.42 -9.20
C HIS A 9 4.38 -26.77 -7.86
N ARG A 10 3.52 -26.99 -6.85
CA ARG A 10 3.94 -27.32 -5.48
C ARG A 10 4.97 -26.35 -4.90
N LEU A 11 4.83 -25.07 -5.19
CA LEU A 11 5.75 -24.05 -4.70
C LEU A 11 5.69 -23.97 -3.18
N GLY A 12 6.86 -24.11 -2.54
CA GLY A 12 7.04 -23.97 -1.09
C GLY A 12 8.24 -23.10 -0.78
N LYS A 13 8.19 -22.35 0.32
CA LYS A 13 9.32 -21.54 0.81
C LYS A 13 9.38 -21.54 2.32
N VAL A 14 10.56 -21.90 2.85
CA VAL A 14 10.88 -21.86 4.28
C VAL A 14 11.92 -20.78 4.52
N VAL A 15 11.67 -19.93 5.53
CA VAL A 15 12.61 -18.91 5.97
C VAL A 15 13.12 -19.19 7.39
N PRO A 16 14.35 -18.78 7.76
CA PRO A 16 14.85 -18.96 9.11
C PRO A 16 13.91 -18.38 10.18
N PRO A 17 13.78 -18.99 11.37
CA PRO A 17 14.37 -20.24 11.85
C PRO A 17 13.54 -21.52 11.58
N LYS A 18 12.95 -21.75 10.45
CA LYS A 18 12.05 -22.84 9.97
C LYS A 18 10.58 -22.42 9.86
N ARG A 19 10.31 -21.15 9.56
CA ARG A 19 8.95 -20.68 9.27
C ARG A 19 8.64 -20.94 7.81
N GLU A 20 7.66 -21.78 7.54
CA GLU A 20 7.13 -22.03 6.21
C GLU A 20 6.15 -20.92 5.85
N ILE A 21 6.53 -20.09 4.86
CA ILE A 21 5.74 -18.91 4.44
C ILE A 21 4.89 -19.19 3.18
N LEU A 22 5.34 -20.11 2.31
CA LEU A 22 4.57 -20.60 1.17
C LEU A 22 4.49 -22.12 1.26
N LYS A 23 3.29 -22.69 1.02
CA LYS A 23 3.00 -24.11 1.20
C LYS A 23 2.29 -24.66 -0.03
N ASN A 24 2.99 -25.51 -0.79
CA ASN A 24 2.40 -26.30 -1.85
C ASN A 24 1.49 -25.52 -2.82
N ILE A 25 1.90 -24.30 -3.20
CA ILE A 25 1.13 -23.44 -4.10
C ILE A 25 1.24 -23.98 -5.53
N SER A 26 0.09 -24.28 -6.16
CA SER A 26 0.02 -24.71 -7.56
C SER A 26 -0.99 -23.81 -8.28
N LEU A 27 -0.47 -22.92 -9.15
CA LEU A 27 -1.23 -21.90 -9.85
C LEU A 27 -0.71 -21.71 -11.27
N SER A 28 -1.60 -21.32 -12.18
CA SER A 28 -1.25 -20.93 -13.54
C SER A 28 -1.85 -19.57 -13.86
N PHE A 29 -1.09 -18.72 -14.51
CA PHE A 29 -1.45 -17.33 -14.82
C PHE A 29 -1.79 -17.19 -16.30
N PHE A 30 -2.94 -16.57 -16.58
CA PHE A 30 -3.42 -16.35 -17.94
C PHE A 30 -2.76 -15.12 -18.57
N PRO A 31 -2.58 -15.11 -19.90
CA PRO A 31 -2.19 -13.91 -20.63
C PRO A 31 -3.18 -12.76 -20.41
N GLY A 32 -2.66 -11.56 -20.19
CA GLY A 32 -3.48 -10.35 -20.00
C GLY A 32 -4.22 -10.27 -18.66
N ALA A 33 -4.10 -11.28 -17.77
CA ALA A 33 -4.77 -11.26 -16.48
C ALA A 33 -4.23 -10.14 -15.57
N LYS A 34 -5.13 -9.47 -14.84
CA LYS A 34 -4.82 -8.47 -13.82
C LYS A 34 -5.09 -9.08 -12.45
N ILE A 35 -4.05 -9.30 -11.67
CA ILE A 35 -4.11 -10.08 -10.45
C ILE A 35 -3.63 -9.24 -9.28
N GLY A 36 -4.51 -9.02 -8.30
CA GLY A 36 -4.18 -8.42 -7.01
C GLY A 36 -3.77 -9.48 -6.00
N VAL A 37 -2.62 -9.33 -5.35
CA VAL A 37 -2.14 -10.25 -4.31
C VAL A 37 -2.39 -9.67 -2.94
N LEU A 38 -3.20 -10.36 -2.15
CA LEU A 38 -3.59 -9.97 -0.80
C LEU A 38 -3.06 -10.95 0.27
N GLY A 39 -2.95 -10.49 1.48
CA GLY A 39 -2.56 -11.28 2.64
C GLY A 39 -1.93 -10.42 3.73
N LEU A 40 -1.84 -10.98 4.94
CA LEU A 40 -1.23 -10.32 6.09
C LEU A 40 0.24 -9.95 5.83
N ASN A 41 0.75 -8.98 6.57
CA ASN A 41 2.17 -8.68 6.53
C ASN A 41 2.99 -9.91 6.99
N GLY A 42 4.02 -10.26 6.22
CA GLY A 42 4.82 -11.47 6.44
C GLY A 42 4.17 -12.77 5.96
N SER A 43 3.08 -12.73 5.17
CA SER A 43 2.45 -13.92 4.56
C SER A 43 3.22 -14.46 3.34
N GLY A 44 4.28 -13.77 2.88
CA GLY A 44 5.09 -14.21 1.76
C GLY A 44 4.77 -13.54 0.41
N LYS A 45 3.96 -12.47 0.38
CA LYS A 45 3.59 -11.74 -0.86
C LYS A 45 4.81 -11.32 -1.69
N SER A 46 5.70 -10.52 -1.10
CA SER A 46 6.92 -10.06 -1.79
C SER A 46 7.87 -11.19 -2.14
N THR A 47 7.90 -12.26 -1.34
CA THR A 47 8.69 -13.47 -1.64
C THR A 47 8.13 -14.18 -2.88
N LEU A 48 6.81 -14.28 -3.00
CA LEU A 48 6.17 -14.84 -4.18
C LEU A 48 6.55 -14.05 -5.45
N LEU A 49 6.48 -12.72 -5.42
CA LEU A 49 6.90 -11.89 -6.56
C LEU A 49 8.39 -12.03 -6.88
N LYS A 50 9.26 -12.11 -5.85
CA LYS A 50 10.71 -12.33 -6.06
C LYS A 50 11.00 -13.67 -6.73
N ILE A 51 10.27 -14.72 -6.38
CA ILE A 51 10.37 -16.03 -7.05
C ILE A 51 9.89 -15.91 -8.49
N MET A 52 8.76 -15.25 -8.74
CA MET A 52 8.24 -15.04 -10.09
C MET A 52 9.19 -14.21 -10.96
N ALA A 53 9.86 -13.22 -10.37
CA ALA A 53 10.87 -12.39 -11.04
C ALA A 53 12.22 -13.10 -11.25
N GLY A 54 12.39 -14.32 -10.73
CA GLY A 54 13.66 -15.05 -10.78
C GLY A 54 14.77 -14.49 -9.88
N VAL A 55 14.42 -13.58 -8.96
CA VAL A 55 15.35 -12.96 -7.99
C VAL A 55 15.62 -13.91 -6.81
N ASP A 56 14.59 -14.61 -6.35
CA ASP A 56 14.72 -15.67 -5.32
C ASP A 56 14.61 -17.03 -5.98
N THR A 57 15.72 -17.78 -5.96
CA THR A 57 15.82 -19.11 -6.57
C THR A 57 15.82 -20.25 -5.54
N GLU A 58 15.81 -19.91 -4.23
CA GLU A 58 15.82 -20.90 -3.15
C GLU A 58 14.39 -21.23 -2.70
N PHE A 59 13.72 -22.15 -3.39
CA PHE A 59 12.37 -22.61 -3.07
C PHE A 59 12.17 -24.07 -3.43
N ASP A 60 11.18 -24.72 -2.85
CA ASP A 60 10.74 -26.06 -3.17
C ASP A 60 9.67 -26.03 -4.27
N GLY A 61 9.65 -27.05 -5.15
CA GLY A 61 8.70 -27.13 -6.25
C GLY A 61 9.21 -26.48 -7.53
N GLU A 62 8.30 -26.01 -8.37
CA GLU A 62 8.61 -25.44 -9.68
C GLU A 62 7.91 -24.09 -9.89
N ALA A 63 8.64 -23.15 -10.48
CA ALA A 63 8.13 -21.86 -10.94
C ALA A 63 8.70 -21.61 -12.34
N ARG A 64 7.84 -21.65 -13.36
CA ARG A 64 8.26 -21.64 -14.77
C ARG A 64 7.54 -20.53 -15.53
N PRO A 65 8.25 -19.51 -16.02
CA PRO A 65 7.72 -18.59 -17.02
C PRO A 65 7.56 -19.30 -18.38
N MET A 66 6.72 -18.76 -19.23
CA MET A 66 6.68 -19.11 -20.64
C MET A 66 8.06 -18.81 -21.28
N PRO A 67 8.55 -19.60 -22.24
CA PRO A 67 9.77 -19.26 -22.96
C PRO A 67 9.71 -17.84 -23.55
N ASP A 68 10.83 -17.13 -23.49
CA ASP A 68 11.01 -15.76 -24.01
C ASP A 68 10.10 -14.68 -23.38
N LEU A 69 9.47 -14.98 -22.25
CA LEU A 69 8.63 -14.01 -21.51
C LEU A 69 9.51 -12.91 -20.91
N ASN A 70 9.24 -11.65 -21.30
CA ASN A 70 9.87 -10.48 -20.68
C ASN A 70 9.11 -10.09 -19.41
N ILE A 71 9.76 -10.25 -18.25
CA ILE A 71 9.18 -9.96 -16.93
C ILE A 71 9.80 -8.68 -16.39
N GLY A 72 8.95 -7.69 -16.15
CA GLY A 72 9.32 -6.48 -15.45
C GLY A 72 8.97 -6.57 -13.97
N TYR A 73 9.91 -6.23 -13.08
CA TYR A 73 9.72 -6.29 -11.64
C TYR A 73 10.02 -4.97 -10.95
N LEU A 74 9.06 -4.46 -10.19
CA LEU A 74 9.21 -3.32 -9.28
C LEU A 74 9.30 -3.84 -7.85
N PRO A 75 10.47 -3.85 -7.21
CA PRO A 75 10.59 -4.19 -5.79
C PRO A 75 10.12 -3.04 -4.89
N GLN A 76 9.85 -3.34 -3.63
CA GLN A 76 9.46 -2.35 -2.63
C GLN A 76 10.49 -1.22 -2.48
N GLU A 77 11.79 -1.53 -2.54
CA GLU A 77 12.90 -0.58 -2.55
C GLU A 77 13.73 -0.79 -3.82
N PRO A 78 13.50 -0.01 -4.89
CA PRO A 78 14.25 -0.14 -6.12
C PRO A 78 15.67 0.40 -5.98
N ILE A 79 16.63 -0.33 -6.54
CA ILE A 79 18.02 0.09 -6.63
C ILE A 79 18.22 0.77 -7.98
N LEU A 80 18.57 2.05 -7.96
CA LEU A 80 18.92 2.85 -9.13
C LEU A 80 20.38 3.26 -9.06
N ASP A 81 21.03 3.48 -10.20
CA ASP A 81 22.40 3.97 -10.27
C ASP A 81 22.47 5.41 -9.73
N PRO A 82 23.17 5.65 -8.60
CA PRO A 82 23.23 6.96 -7.96
C PRO A 82 23.92 8.02 -8.82
N THR A 83 24.74 7.62 -9.79
CA THR A 83 25.53 8.54 -10.64
C THR A 83 24.72 9.15 -11.76
N LYS A 84 23.58 8.54 -12.13
CA LYS A 84 22.72 8.94 -13.23
C LYS A 84 21.74 10.03 -12.85
N THR A 85 21.26 10.75 -13.86
CA THR A 85 20.13 11.67 -13.77
C THR A 85 18.80 10.92 -13.91
N VAL A 86 17.70 11.56 -13.50
CA VAL A 86 16.34 11.02 -13.70
C VAL A 86 16.10 10.69 -15.16
N ARG A 87 16.51 11.58 -16.07
CA ARG A 87 16.36 11.40 -17.52
C ARG A 87 17.08 10.15 -18.01
N GLU A 88 18.35 10.00 -17.67
CA GLU A 88 19.17 8.85 -18.09
C GLU A 88 18.57 7.52 -17.62
N VAL A 89 18.05 7.46 -16.37
CA VAL A 89 17.41 6.25 -15.84
C VAL A 89 16.12 5.91 -16.58
N VAL A 90 15.28 6.90 -16.88
CA VAL A 90 14.02 6.67 -17.59
C VAL A 90 14.27 6.29 -19.05
N GLU A 91 15.23 6.92 -19.69
CA GLU A 91 15.62 6.65 -21.09
C GLU A 91 16.22 5.25 -21.30
N GLU A 92 16.76 4.60 -20.26
CA GLU A 92 17.19 3.20 -20.35
C GLU A 92 16.07 2.25 -20.79
N ALA A 93 14.83 2.52 -20.37
CA ALA A 93 13.67 1.70 -20.73
C ALA A 93 13.37 1.70 -22.22
N VAL A 94 13.74 2.76 -22.89
CA VAL A 94 13.43 3.02 -24.31
C VAL A 94 14.71 3.11 -25.18
N SER A 95 15.82 2.61 -24.64
CA SER A 95 17.13 2.67 -25.33
C SER A 95 17.08 2.05 -26.73
N VAL A 96 16.41 0.88 -26.88
CA VAL A 96 16.25 0.22 -28.18
C VAL A 96 15.52 1.10 -29.19
N ILE A 97 14.51 1.85 -28.74
CA ILE A 97 13.75 2.76 -29.60
C ILE A 97 14.61 3.97 -29.99
N LYS A 98 15.32 4.55 -29.02
CA LYS A 98 16.23 5.68 -29.26
C LYS A 98 17.38 5.31 -30.17
N ASP A 99 17.98 4.15 -29.96
CA ASP A 99 19.05 3.63 -30.82
C ASP A 99 18.52 3.39 -32.24
N ALA A 100 17.30 2.88 -32.39
CA ALA A 100 16.66 2.71 -33.69
C ALA A 100 16.38 4.08 -34.38
N GLN A 101 15.94 5.10 -33.63
CA GLN A 101 15.76 6.45 -34.17
C GLN A 101 17.09 7.07 -34.63
N ALA A 102 18.10 7.06 -33.77
CA ALA A 102 19.42 7.57 -34.08
C ALA A 102 20.03 6.87 -35.30
N ARG A 103 19.88 5.54 -35.37
CA ARG A 103 20.37 4.75 -36.49
C ARG A 103 19.58 5.05 -37.79
N LEU A 104 18.27 5.31 -37.70
CA LEU A 104 17.45 5.69 -38.83
C LEU A 104 17.91 7.05 -39.41
N ASP A 105 18.24 8.03 -38.54
CA ASP A 105 18.77 9.31 -38.94
C ASP A 105 20.13 9.17 -39.67
N GLU A 106 21.01 8.27 -39.17
CA GLU A 106 22.26 7.91 -39.84
C GLU A 106 22.02 7.28 -41.22
N VAL A 107 21.03 6.37 -41.32
CA VAL A 107 20.64 5.76 -42.61
C VAL A 107 20.15 6.84 -43.59
N TYR A 108 19.33 7.80 -43.12
CA TYR A 108 18.90 8.91 -43.98
C TYR A 108 20.07 9.80 -44.43
N ALA A 109 21.04 10.06 -43.57
CA ALA A 109 22.25 10.79 -43.94
C ALA A 109 23.09 10.01 -44.96
N ALA A 110 23.22 8.69 -44.80
CA ALA A 110 23.98 7.81 -45.68
C ALA A 110 23.40 7.73 -47.13
N TYR A 111 22.10 7.97 -47.31
CA TYR A 111 21.50 8.08 -48.65
C TYR A 111 22.06 9.24 -49.46
N ALA A 112 22.64 10.26 -48.82
CA ALA A 112 23.25 11.42 -49.51
C ALA A 112 24.71 11.18 -49.92
N GLU A 113 25.31 10.06 -49.54
CA GLU A 113 26.70 9.74 -49.88
C GLU A 113 26.85 9.27 -51.34
N PRO A 114 27.93 9.64 -52.08
CA PRO A 114 28.09 9.27 -53.48
C PRO A 114 28.19 7.76 -53.76
N ASP A 115 28.67 6.98 -52.76
CA ASP A 115 28.88 5.51 -52.85
C ASP A 115 27.81 4.73 -52.08
N ALA A 116 26.62 5.29 -51.87
CA ALA A 116 25.54 4.68 -51.07
C ALA A 116 25.03 3.38 -51.71
N ASP A 117 25.01 2.31 -50.90
CA ASP A 117 24.36 1.04 -51.25
C ASP A 117 22.85 1.13 -50.92
N PHE A 118 22.08 1.59 -51.89
CA PHE A 118 20.63 1.84 -51.69
C PHE A 118 19.84 0.62 -51.26
N ASP A 119 20.21 -0.60 -51.72
CA ASP A 119 19.47 -1.82 -51.37
C ASP A 119 19.68 -2.20 -49.91
N LYS A 120 20.89 -2.07 -49.37
CA LYS A 120 21.20 -2.30 -47.98
C LYS A 120 20.56 -1.24 -47.08
N LEU A 121 20.66 0.01 -47.45
CA LEU A 121 20.06 1.11 -46.69
C LEU A 121 18.54 0.98 -46.64
N ALA A 122 17.88 0.62 -47.74
CA ALA A 122 16.43 0.39 -47.75
C ALA A 122 16.00 -0.80 -46.89
N ALA A 123 16.75 -1.89 -46.86
CA ALA A 123 16.48 -3.03 -45.99
C ALA A 123 16.66 -2.69 -44.50
N GLU A 124 17.71 -1.91 -44.19
CA GLU A 124 17.95 -1.44 -42.82
C GLU A 124 16.89 -0.43 -42.39
N GLN A 125 16.53 0.53 -43.23
CA GLN A 125 15.43 1.47 -42.99
C GLN A 125 14.12 0.75 -42.67
N ALA A 126 13.71 -0.20 -43.52
CA ALA A 126 12.47 -0.97 -43.29
C ALA A 126 12.44 -1.70 -41.95
N LYS A 127 13.60 -2.25 -41.54
CA LYS A 127 13.73 -2.90 -40.23
C LYS A 127 13.58 -1.90 -39.06
N LEU A 128 14.26 -0.76 -39.15
CA LEU A 128 14.21 0.28 -38.12
C LEU A 128 12.83 0.91 -38.03
N GLU A 129 12.19 1.23 -39.15
CA GLU A 129 10.82 1.73 -39.20
C GLU A 129 9.82 0.72 -38.61
N SER A 130 10.01 -0.58 -38.84
CA SER A 130 9.17 -1.62 -38.22
C SER A 130 9.30 -1.60 -36.68
N ILE A 131 10.51 -1.40 -36.14
CA ILE A 131 10.74 -1.27 -34.70
C ILE A 131 10.02 -0.01 -34.16
N LEU A 132 10.15 1.12 -34.84
CA LEU A 132 9.55 2.38 -34.43
C LEU A 132 8.02 2.37 -34.52
N GLN A 133 7.45 1.72 -35.54
CA GLN A 133 6.01 1.54 -35.66
C GLN A 133 5.43 0.63 -34.57
N ALA A 134 6.12 -0.49 -34.27
CA ALA A 134 5.67 -1.43 -33.23
C ALA A 134 5.61 -0.81 -31.84
N SER A 135 6.45 0.21 -31.57
CA SER A 135 6.59 0.85 -30.26
C SER A 135 6.06 2.29 -30.20
N ASP A 136 5.34 2.76 -31.23
CA ASP A 136 4.94 4.18 -31.37
C ASP A 136 6.11 5.17 -31.14
N GLY A 137 7.31 4.75 -31.58
CA GLY A 137 8.56 5.47 -31.33
C GLY A 137 8.60 6.91 -31.85
N HIS A 138 7.74 7.28 -32.82
CA HIS A 138 7.64 8.64 -33.33
C HIS A 138 7.11 9.66 -32.30
N ASN A 139 6.43 9.20 -31.24
CA ASN A 139 5.88 10.02 -30.16
C ASN A 139 6.61 9.82 -28.83
N LEU A 140 7.83 9.27 -28.86
CA LEU A 140 8.55 8.84 -27.67
C LEU A 140 8.74 9.96 -26.63
N ASP A 141 9.23 11.14 -27.04
CA ASP A 141 9.45 12.25 -26.11
C ASP A 141 8.13 12.69 -25.43
N ARG A 142 7.04 12.67 -26.17
CA ARG A 142 5.71 12.95 -25.59
C ARG A 142 5.26 11.89 -24.60
N GLN A 143 5.50 10.61 -24.88
CA GLN A 143 5.17 9.52 -23.95
C GLN A 143 6.00 9.65 -22.66
N LEU A 144 7.29 9.98 -22.77
CA LEU A 144 8.16 10.23 -21.63
C LEU A 144 7.65 11.40 -20.78
N GLU A 145 7.29 12.52 -21.39
CA GLU A 145 6.76 13.69 -20.67
C GLU A 145 5.41 13.39 -20.00
N VAL A 146 4.48 12.73 -20.70
CA VAL A 146 3.17 12.35 -20.14
C VAL A 146 3.34 11.42 -18.93
N ALA A 147 4.18 10.41 -19.02
CA ALA A 147 4.43 9.49 -17.91
C ALA A 147 5.15 10.18 -16.74
N ALA A 148 6.11 11.06 -17.04
CA ALA A 148 6.83 11.83 -16.03
C ALA A 148 5.94 12.81 -15.28
N ASP A 149 5.05 13.51 -15.99
CA ASP A 149 4.10 14.43 -15.38
C ASP A 149 3.04 13.68 -14.56
N ALA A 150 2.52 12.56 -15.08
CA ALA A 150 1.54 11.73 -14.40
C ALA A 150 2.06 11.14 -13.07
N LEU A 151 3.31 10.71 -13.07
CA LEU A 151 3.97 10.17 -11.87
C LEU A 151 4.68 11.26 -11.05
N ARG A 152 4.57 12.54 -11.48
CA ARG A 152 5.19 13.70 -10.82
C ARG A 152 6.67 13.46 -10.52
N LEU A 153 7.43 13.07 -11.55
CA LEU A 153 8.86 12.82 -11.43
C LEU A 153 9.60 14.11 -11.03
N PRO A 154 10.74 14.00 -10.34
CA PRO A 154 11.67 15.12 -10.15
C PRO A 154 12.13 15.73 -11.46
N ALA A 155 12.86 16.86 -11.39
CA ALA A 155 13.44 17.48 -12.56
C ALA A 155 14.34 16.49 -13.32
N TRP A 156 14.32 16.54 -14.65
CA TRP A 156 15.04 15.61 -15.50
C TRP A 156 16.55 15.56 -15.27
N ASP A 157 17.14 16.68 -14.86
CA ASP A 157 18.56 16.88 -14.53
C ASP A 157 18.92 16.52 -13.09
N ALA A 158 17.92 16.20 -12.26
CA ALA A 158 18.16 15.80 -10.87
C ALA A 158 18.92 14.47 -10.81
N LYS A 159 19.96 14.41 -9.99
CA LYS A 159 20.74 13.18 -9.77
C LYS A 159 20.04 12.24 -8.80
N VAL A 160 20.08 10.95 -9.11
CA VAL A 160 19.45 9.88 -8.30
C VAL A 160 19.97 9.85 -6.86
N GLU A 161 21.23 10.19 -6.61
CA GLU A 161 21.80 10.20 -5.25
C GLU A 161 21.06 11.12 -4.28
N PHE A 162 20.53 12.25 -4.76
CA PHE A 162 19.82 13.25 -3.94
C PHE A 162 18.31 13.01 -3.83
N LEU A 163 17.77 12.00 -4.52
CA LEU A 163 16.35 11.69 -4.50
C LEU A 163 15.96 10.99 -3.21
N SER A 164 14.80 11.35 -2.67
CA SER A 164 14.14 10.60 -1.61
C SER A 164 13.75 9.19 -2.06
N GLY A 165 13.49 8.29 -1.10
CA GLY A 165 13.05 6.92 -1.41
C GLY A 165 11.78 6.88 -2.28
N GLY A 166 10.81 7.74 -2.00
CA GLY A 166 9.58 7.86 -2.81
C GLY A 166 9.82 8.36 -4.22
N GLU A 167 10.73 9.33 -4.41
CA GLU A 167 11.12 9.81 -5.74
C GLU A 167 11.85 8.73 -6.55
N LYS A 168 12.81 8.02 -5.94
CA LYS A 168 13.49 6.87 -6.58
C LYS A 168 12.49 5.83 -7.05
N ARG A 169 11.47 5.58 -6.24
CA ARG A 169 10.43 4.60 -6.56
C ARG A 169 9.57 5.05 -7.74
N ARG A 170 9.16 6.32 -7.81
CA ARG A 170 8.42 6.86 -8.95
C ARG A 170 9.22 6.80 -10.24
N VAL A 171 10.52 7.12 -10.18
CA VAL A 171 11.43 7.00 -11.33
C VAL A 171 11.56 5.55 -11.80
N ALA A 172 11.73 4.60 -10.87
CA ALA A 172 11.80 3.18 -11.19
C ALA A 172 10.50 2.65 -11.79
N LEU A 173 9.35 3.07 -11.26
CA LEU A 173 8.04 2.72 -11.80
C LEU A 173 7.88 3.27 -13.22
N CYS A 174 8.18 4.54 -13.45
CA CYS A 174 8.13 5.15 -14.78
C CYS A 174 8.99 4.38 -15.79
N ARG A 175 10.24 4.10 -15.45
CA ARG A 175 11.14 3.28 -16.27
C ARG A 175 10.52 1.93 -16.60
N LEU A 176 9.96 1.25 -15.60
CA LEU A 176 9.37 -0.07 -15.78
C LEU A 176 8.15 -0.05 -16.71
N LEU A 177 7.24 0.90 -16.53
CA LEU A 177 6.04 1.01 -17.37
C LEU A 177 6.38 1.32 -18.82
N LEU A 178 7.38 2.17 -19.07
CA LEU A 178 7.84 2.54 -20.41
C LEU A 178 8.59 1.40 -21.11
N SER A 179 9.17 0.44 -20.36
CA SER A 179 9.81 -0.74 -20.97
C SER A 179 8.83 -1.75 -21.55
N ALA A 180 7.52 -1.59 -21.28
CA ALA A 180 6.41 -2.39 -21.80
C ALA A 180 6.68 -3.91 -21.83
N PRO A 181 6.98 -4.56 -20.68
CA PRO A 181 7.24 -6.00 -20.62
C PRO A 181 5.95 -6.80 -20.84
N ASP A 182 6.06 -8.11 -21.14
CA ASP A 182 4.91 -9.01 -21.30
C ASP A 182 4.18 -9.27 -19.97
N MET A 183 4.92 -9.21 -18.85
CA MET A 183 4.41 -9.42 -17.51
C MET A 183 4.98 -8.40 -16.53
N LEU A 184 4.11 -7.70 -15.82
CA LEU A 184 4.46 -6.75 -14.76
C LEU A 184 4.27 -7.38 -13.37
N LEU A 185 5.30 -7.33 -12.55
CA LEU A 185 5.28 -7.72 -11.14
C LEU A 185 5.52 -6.47 -10.30
N LEU A 186 4.50 -6.02 -9.57
CA LEU A 186 4.50 -4.74 -8.86
C LEU A 186 4.35 -4.97 -7.35
N ASP A 187 5.36 -4.59 -6.57
CA ASP A 187 5.32 -4.68 -5.10
C ASP A 187 5.01 -3.30 -4.51
N GLU A 188 3.77 -3.09 -4.07
CA GLU A 188 3.21 -1.84 -3.53
C GLU A 188 3.35 -0.63 -4.48
N PRO A 189 2.90 -0.68 -5.73
CA PRO A 189 3.14 0.38 -6.71
C PRO A 189 2.46 1.71 -6.36
N THR A 190 1.41 1.70 -5.55
CA THR A 190 0.63 2.88 -5.14
C THR A 190 1.25 3.66 -4.00
N ASN A 191 2.20 3.05 -3.24
CA ASN A 191 2.85 3.75 -2.12
C ASN A 191 3.66 4.96 -2.60
N HIS A 192 3.54 6.06 -1.90
CA HIS A 192 4.16 7.36 -2.21
C HIS A 192 3.63 8.05 -3.49
N LEU A 193 2.57 7.53 -4.10
CA LEU A 193 1.82 8.21 -5.14
C LEU A 193 0.67 9.02 -4.51
N ASP A 194 0.36 10.16 -5.08
CA ASP A 194 -0.88 10.86 -4.72
C ASP A 194 -2.08 10.31 -5.52
N ALA A 195 -3.28 10.70 -5.12
CA ALA A 195 -4.52 10.16 -5.66
C ALA A 195 -4.64 10.30 -7.20
N ASP A 196 -4.17 11.42 -7.76
CA ASP A 196 -4.21 11.66 -9.20
C ASP A 196 -3.23 10.72 -9.95
N SER A 197 -2.01 10.53 -9.41
CA SER A 197 -1.02 9.58 -9.97
C SER A 197 -1.49 8.13 -9.86
N VAL A 198 -2.17 7.77 -8.77
CA VAL A 198 -2.79 6.43 -8.61
C VAL A 198 -3.87 6.22 -9.66
N ALA A 199 -4.78 7.20 -9.84
CA ALA A 199 -5.83 7.11 -10.86
C ALA A 199 -5.28 6.95 -12.28
N TRP A 200 -4.19 7.66 -12.61
CA TRP A 200 -3.51 7.48 -13.89
C TRP A 200 -2.91 6.08 -14.03
N LEU A 201 -2.27 5.57 -12.96
CA LEU A 201 -1.69 4.22 -12.95
C LEU A 201 -2.77 3.14 -13.12
N GLU A 202 -3.93 3.31 -12.50
CA GLU A 202 -5.09 2.43 -12.67
C GLU A 202 -5.50 2.33 -14.14
N HIS A 203 -5.68 3.48 -14.82
CA HIS A 203 -6.03 3.51 -16.25
C HIS A 203 -4.94 2.86 -17.11
N PHE A 204 -3.68 3.20 -16.85
CA PHE A 204 -2.56 2.63 -17.59
C PHE A 204 -2.52 1.09 -17.47
N LEU A 205 -2.66 0.55 -16.25
CA LEU A 205 -2.62 -0.89 -16.02
C LEU A 205 -3.86 -1.63 -16.52
N HIS A 206 -5.03 -0.96 -16.50
CA HIS A 206 -6.25 -1.50 -17.10
C HIS A 206 -6.07 -1.73 -18.60
N ASP A 207 -5.51 -0.74 -19.31
CA ASP A 207 -5.29 -0.78 -20.75
C ASP A 207 -4.04 -1.56 -21.17
N PHE A 208 -3.16 -1.87 -20.22
CA PHE A 208 -1.93 -2.61 -20.47
C PHE A 208 -2.23 -4.01 -21.02
N PRO A 209 -1.68 -4.41 -22.20
CA PRO A 209 -2.03 -5.69 -22.84
C PRO A 209 -1.46 -6.91 -22.13
N GLY A 210 -0.35 -6.74 -21.38
CA GLY A 210 0.36 -7.81 -20.68
C GLY A 210 -0.33 -8.23 -19.38
N THR A 211 0.22 -9.27 -18.77
CA THR A 211 -0.24 -9.76 -17.46
C THR A 211 0.32 -8.87 -16.34
N VAL A 212 -0.51 -8.55 -15.35
CA VAL A 212 -0.10 -7.75 -14.19
C VAL A 212 -0.35 -8.54 -12.91
N VAL A 213 0.66 -8.64 -12.06
CA VAL A 213 0.53 -9.15 -10.68
C VAL A 213 0.99 -8.05 -9.74
N ALA A 214 0.05 -7.50 -8.97
CA ALA A 214 0.32 -6.38 -8.08
C ALA A 214 0.03 -6.73 -6.63
N ILE A 215 0.98 -6.50 -5.75
CA ILE A 215 0.75 -6.45 -4.31
C ILE A 215 0.40 -5.00 -3.98
N THR A 216 -0.74 -4.76 -3.38
CA THR A 216 -1.10 -3.43 -2.87
C THR A 216 -2.14 -3.53 -1.77
N HIS A 217 -2.15 -2.52 -0.92
CA HIS A 217 -3.18 -2.33 0.12
C HIS A 217 -4.23 -1.30 -0.31
N ASP A 218 -4.07 -0.67 -1.48
CA ASP A 218 -5.06 0.24 -2.07
C ASP A 218 -6.24 -0.56 -2.64
N ARG A 219 -7.37 -0.46 -1.96
CA ARG A 219 -8.58 -1.23 -2.27
C ARG A 219 -9.29 -0.74 -3.53
N TYR A 220 -9.26 0.58 -3.80
CA TYR A 220 -9.79 1.14 -5.04
C TYR A 220 -8.98 0.68 -6.25
N PHE A 221 -7.66 0.68 -6.11
CA PHE A 221 -6.78 0.13 -7.15
C PHE A 221 -7.12 -1.33 -7.45
N LEU A 222 -7.31 -2.15 -6.41
CA LEU A 222 -7.71 -3.56 -6.58
C LEU A 222 -9.10 -3.72 -7.19
N ASP A 223 -10.03 -2.83 -6.85
CA ASP A 223 -11.40 -2.89 -7.40
C ASP A 223 -11.44 -2.47 -8.87
N ASN A 224 -10.62 -1.48 -9.27
CA ASN A 224 -10.61 -0.90 -10.61
C ASN A 224 -9.73 -1.69 -11.60
N VAL A 225 -8.63 -2.28 -11.12
CA VAL A 225 -7.63 -2.93 -11.99
C VAL A 225 -7.73 -4.45 -11.96
N ALA A 226 -7.95 -5.06 -10.78
CA ALA A 226 -7.86 -6.51 -10.65
C ALA A 226 -9.12 -7.22 -11.15
N GLY A 227 -8.94 -8.19 -12.07
CA GLY A 227 -9.96 -9.17 -12.44
C GLY A 227 -9.83 -10.48 -11.66
N TRP A 228 -8.74 -10.64 -10.95
CA TRP A 228 -8.45 -11.79 -10.08
C TRP A 228 -7.79 -11.33 -8.79
N ILE A 229 -8.16 -11.96 -7.68
CA ILE A 229 -7.50 -11.78 -6.37
C ILE A 229 -6.82 -13.10 -5.98
N LEU A 230 -5.53 -13.02 -5.64
CA LEU A 230 -4.77 -14.13 -5.06
C LEU A 230 -4.56 -13.83 -3.57
N GLU A 231 -5.31 -14.50 -2.71
CA GLU A 231 -5.14 -14.38 -1.27
C GLU A 231 -4.06 -15.37 -0.78
N LEU A 232 -3.03 -14.84 -0.09
CA LEU A 232 -2.06 -15.66 0.64
C LEU A 232 -2.50 -15.76 2.10
N ASP A 233 -3.13 -16.89 2.45
CA ASP A 233 -3.57 -17.18 3.82
C ASP A 233 -2.88 -18.45 4.34
N ARG A 234 -2.18 -18.34 5.47
CA ARG A 234 -1.47 -19.45 6.17
C ARG A 234 -0.50 -20.24 5.26
N GLY A 235 0.09 -19.56 4.30
CA GLY A 235 1.01 -20.13 3.32
C GLY A 235 0.34 -20.72 2.08
N ALA A 236 -0.98 -20.86 2.05
CA ALA A 236 -1.73 -21.30 0.87
C ALA A 236 -2.07 -20.11 -0.05
N GLY A 237 -2.06 -20.35 -1.35
CA GLY A 237 -2.53 -19.39 -2.35
C GLY A 237 -3.96 -19.72 -2.77
N ILE A 238 -4.90 -18.85 -2.48
CA ILE A 238 -6.34 -19.02 -2.77
C ILE A 238 -6.74 -18.03 -3.86
N PRO A 239 -6.94 -18.48 -5.13
CA PRO A 239 -7.38 -17.61 -6.20
C PRO A 239 -8.89 -17.34 -6.10
N TYR A 240 -9.29 -16.12 -6.43
CA TYR A 240 -10.66 -15.69 -6.57
C TYR A 240 -10.83 -14.91 -7.87
N GLU A 241 -11.82 -15.26 -8.67
CA GLU A 241 -12.17 -14.54 -9.90
C GLU A 241 -13.11 -13.39 -9.56
N GLY A 242 -12.65 -12.18 -9.79
CA GLY A 242 -13.36 -10.93 -9.48
C GLY A 242 -12.45 -9.88 -8.86
N ASN A 243 -13.08 -8.76 -8.51
CA ASN A 243 -12.42 -7.62 -7.90
C ASN A 243 -12.36 -7.72 -6.35
N TYR A 244 -11.84 -6.69 -5.70
CA TYR A 244 -11.67 -6.66 -4.25
C TYR A 244 -13.01 -6.75 -3.50
N SER A 245 -14.04 -6.02 -3.93
CA SER A 245 -15.37 -6.02 -3.30
C SER A 245 -16.01 -7.41 -3.31
N GLY A 246 -15.98 -8.09 -4.45
CA GLY A 246 -16.50 -9.47 -4.57
C GLY A 246 -15.70 -10.47 -3.74
N TRP A 247 -14.36 -10.32 -3.70
CA TRP A 247 -13.51 -11.15 -2.84
C TRP A 247 -13.85 -10.96 -1.35
N LEU A 248 -14.13 -9.71 -0.93
CA LEU A 248 -14.45 -9.40 0.46
C LEU A 248 -15.74 -10.10 0.93
N GLU A 249 -16.78 -10.12 0.08
CA GLU A 249 -18.02 -10.84 0.33
C GLU A 249 -17.77 -12.36 0.42
N ALA A 250 -17.09 -12.93 -0.56
CA ALA A 250 -16.74 -14.35 -0.59
C ALA A 250 -15.88 -14.77 0.62
N LYS A 251 -14.95 -13.91 1.04
CA LYS A 251 -14.16 -14.13 2.26
C LYS A 251 -15.03 -14.13 3.50
N SER A 252 -15.98 -13.22 3.63
CA SER A 252 -16.91 -13.15 4.75
C SER A 252 -17.72 -14.45 4.89
N ASP A 253 -18.27 -14.94 3.79
CA ASP A 253 -19.05 -16.18 3.76
C ASP A 253 -18.20 -17.40 4.09
N ARG A 254 -16.99 -17.50 3.55
CA ARG A 254 -16.02 -18.56 3.89
C ARG A 254 -15.72 -18.57 5.38
N LEU A 255 -15.48 -17.41 5.99
CA LEU A 255 -15.19 -17.28 7.41
C LEU A 255 -16.38 -17.67 8.29
N ALA A 256 -17.58 -17.28 7.89
CA ALA A 256 -18.80 -17.68 8.60
C ALA A 256 -18.99 -19.21 8.57
N ALA A 257 -18.69 -19.84 7.41
CA ALA A 257 -18.73 -21.29 7.26
C ALA A 257 -17.66 -21.99 8.10
N GLU A 258 -16.40 -21.52 8.07
CA GLU A 258 -15.30 -22.05 8.90
C GLU A 258 -15.61 -21.94 10.39
N SER A 259 -16.15 -20.82 10.86
CA SER A 259 -16.53 -20.61 12.26
C SER A 259 -17.62 -21.60 12.71
N LYS A 260 -18.63 -21.84 11.87
CA LYS A 260 -19.67 -22.85 12.14
C LYS A 260 -19.08 -24.25 12.21
N GLN A 261 -18.18 -24.62 11.28
CA GLN A 261 -17.52 -25.93 11.30
C GLN A 261 -16.64 -26.11 12.53
N GLN A 262 -15.87 -25.07 12.91
CA GLN A 262 -15.04 -25.09 14.10
C GLN A 262 -15.88 -25.26 15.36
N SER A 263 -16.97 -24.50 15.51
CA SER A 263 -17.87 -24.63 16.66
C SER A 263 -18.52 -26.01 16.75
N ALA A 264 -18.91 -26.59 15.60
CA ALA A 264 -19.44 -27.94 15.53
C ALA A 264 -18.39 -29.00 15.90
N HIS A 265 -17.14 -28.82 15.42
CA HIS A 265 -16.00 -29.68 15.73
C HIS A 265 -15.64 -29.62 17.22
N GLU A 266 -15.54 -28.43 17.82
CA GLU A 266 -15.27 -28.24 19.25
C GLU A 266 -16.36 -28.90 20.13
N LYS A 267 -17.63 -28.76 19.73
CA LYS A 267 -18.75 -29.40 20.40
C LYS A 267 -18.66 -30.94 20.32
N ALA A 268 -18.41 -31.46 19.12
CA ALA A 268 -18.24 -32.91 18.93
C ALA A 268 -17.03 -33.46 19.71
N MET A 269 -15.91 -32.74 19.70
CA MET A 269 -14.70 -33.10 20.45
C MET A 269 -14.93 -33.09 21.96
N LYS A 270 -15.69 -32.10 22.47
CA LYS A 270 -16.07 -32.02 23.87
C LYS A 270 -16.97 -33.21 24.29
N GLU A 271 -17.96 -33.56 23.46
CA GLU A 271 -18.82 -34.73 23.67
C GLU A 271 -18.01 -36.03 23.66
N GLU A 272 -17.08 -36.21 22.73
CA GLU A 272 -16.21 -37.39 22.69
C GLU A 272 -15.22 -37.44 23.88
N LEU A 273 -14.68 -36.27 24.30
CA LEU A 273 -13.81 -36.17 25.47
C LEU A 273 -14.55 -36.55 26.76
N GLU A 274 -15.80 -36.09 26.94
CA GLU A 274 -16.64 -36.49 28.07
C GLU A 274 -16.91 -37.99 28.05
N TRP A 275 -17.18 -38.58 26.89
CA TRP A 275 -17.34 -40.02 26.73
C TRP A 275 -16.05 -40.78 27.05
N VAL A 276 -14.87 -40.32 26.63
CA VAL A 276 -13.57 -40.92 26.97
C VAL A 276 -13.32 -40.84 28.49
N ARG A 277 -13.71 -39.75 29.16
CA ARG A 277 -13.54 -39.54 30.62
C ARG A 277 -14.50 -40.34 31.47
N LYS A 278 -15.69 -40.67 30.99
CA LYS A 278 -16.64 -41.53 31.70
C LYS A 278 -16.05 -42.91 31.97
N GLY A 279 -15.82 -43.20 33.25
CA GLY A 279 -14.98 -44.29 33.76
C GLY A 279 -15.42 -45.71 33.41
N ALA A 280 -14.56 -46.68 33.78
CA ALA A 280 -14.52 -48.07 33.36
C ALA A 280 -15.75 -48.94 33.74
N LYS A 281 -16.70 -48.48 34.56
CA LYS A 281 -17.88 -49.25 34.96
C LYS A 281 -18.99 -49.37 33.91
N ALA A 282 -18.89 -48.61 32.79
CA ALA A 282 -19.84 -48.70 31.67
C ALA A 282 -19.20 -49.34 30.41
N ARG A 283 -18.09 -50.06 30.55
CA ARG A 283 -17.36 -50.66 29.46
C ARG A 283 -17.84 -52.05 29.09
N GLN A 284 -18.77 -52.15 28.19
CA GLN A 284 -18.70 -53.18 27.18
C GLN A 284 -17.95 -52.57 25.99
N SER A 285 -16.77 -53.15 25.68
CA SER A 285 -15.83 -52.82 24.57
C SER A 285 -15.94 -51.39 23.99
N LYS A 286 -15.08 -50.49 24.45
CA LYS A 286 -14.88 -49.21 23.72
C LYS A 286 -14.65 -49.54 22.25
N SER A 287 -15.54 -49.12 21.40
CA SER A 287 -15.37 -49.32 19.95
C SER A 287 -14.05 -48.68 19.55
N LYS A 288 -13.11 -49.52 19.07
CA LYS A 288 -11.80 -49.11 18.58
C LYS A 288 -11.93 -47.97 17.54
N ALA A 289 -12.99 -48.02 16.74
CA ALA A 289 -13.36 -47.02 15.76
C ALA A 289 -13.66 -45.63 16.37
N ARG A 290 -14.23 -45.57 17.58
CA ARG A 290 -14.57 -44.29 18.22
C ARG A 290 -13.36 -43.64 18.89
N LEU A 291 -12.41 -44.43 19.41
CA LEU A 291 -11.12 -43.94 19.87
C LEU A 291 -10.29 -43.42 18.69
N GLN A 292 -10.25 -44.17 17.60
CA GLN A 292 -9.55 -43.76 16.38
C GLN A 292 -10.15 -42.44 15.81
N ARG A 293 -11.47 -42.31 15.81
CA ARG A 293 -12.15 -41.05 15.39
C ARG A 293 -11.81 -39.89 16.31
N PHE A 294 -11.68 -40.09 17.63
CA PHE A 294 -11.23 -39.04 18.55
C PHE A 294 -9.79 -38.64 18.29
N GLU A 295 -8.88 -39.61 18.04
CA GLU A 295 -7.49 -39.33 17.67
C GLU A 295 -7.39 -38.59 16.32
N GLU A 296 -8.21 -38.98 15.34
CA GLU A 296 -8.31 -38.26 14.04
C GLU A 296 -8.84 -36.84 14.25
N MET A 297 -9.86 -36.63 15.07
CA MET A 297 -10.37 -35.30 15.40
C MET A 297 -9.37 -34.47 16.18
N GLN A 298 -8.58 -35.07 17.07
CA GLN A 298 -7.51 -34.41 17.81
C GLN A 298 -6.32 -34.04 16.90
N SER A 299 -6.03 -34.84 15.88
CA SER A 299 -4.96 -34.58 14.89
C SER A 299 -5.33 -33.51 13.88
N GLN A 300 -6.60 -33.19 13.69
CA GLN A 300 -7.05 -32.06 12.93
C GLN A 300 -6.78 -30.77 13.73
N GLU A 301 -5.58 -30.25 13.63
CA GLU A 301 -5.25 -28.91 14.12
C GLU A 301 -6.05 -27.88 13.30
N PHE A 302 -7.20 -27.47 13.82
CA PHE A 302 -7.76 -26.19 13.43
C PHE A 302 -6.80 -25.11 13.91
N GLN A 303 -6.06 -24.53 12.98
CA GLN A 303 -5.26 -23.35 13.30
C GLN A 303 -6.23 -22.28 13.80
N LYS A 304 -6.22 -22.05 15.11
CA LYS A 304 -7.01 -20.99 15.73
C LYS A 304 -6.70 -19.71 14.98
N ARG A 305 -7.74 -19.14 14.38
CA ARG A 305 -7.65 -17.77 13.89
C ARG A 305 -7.39 -16.90 15.11
N SER A 306 -6.38 -16.09 15.07
CA SER A 306 -6.19 -15.08 16.10
C SER A 306 -7.43 -14.20 16.14
N GLU A 307 -7.88 -13.99 17.36
CA GLU A 307 -8.96 -13.11 17.77
C GLU A 307 -8.96 -11.83 16.94
N THR A 308 -10.12 -11.34 16.57
CA THR A 308 -10.36 -10.06 15.93
C THR A 308 -9.42 -9.01 16.51
N ASN A 309 -8.61 -8.38 15.66
CA ASN A 309 -7.68 -7.34 16.09
C ASN A 309 -8.47 -6.05 16.32
N GLU A 310 -9.31 -6.00 17.34
CA GLU A 310 -10.01 -4.77 17.70
C GLU A 310 -9.02 -3.76 18.26
N ILE A 311 -8.75 -2.70 17.50
CA ILE A 311 -8.01 -1.53 17.98
C ILE A 311 -8.99 -0.69 18.80
N TYR A 312 -8.61 -0.31 20.01
CA TYR A 312 -9.36 0.60 20.84
C TYR A 312 -8.60 1.89 21.03
N ILE A 313 -9.23 3.01 20.72
CA ILE A 313 -8.69 4.35 20.92
C ILE A 313 -9.35 4.92 22.19
N PRO A 314 -8.58 5.21 23.25
CA PRO A 314 -9.16 5.73 24.49
C PRO A 314 -9.75 7.11 24.26
N ALA A 315 -10.92 7.34 24.82
CA ALA A 315 -11.50 8.67 24.88
C ALA A 315 -10.64 9.57 25.78
N GLY A 316 -10.12 10.64 25.22
CA GLY A 316 -9.47 11.70 25.99
C GLY A 316 -10.49 12.53 26.79
N PRO A 317 -10.07 13.67 27.37
CA PRO A 317 -10.98 14.61 28.01
C PRO A 317 -12.07 15.08 27.04
N ARG A 318 -13.24 15.45 27.60
CA ARG A 318 -14.36 15.95 26.77
C ARG A 318 -13.95 17.20 25.99
N LEU A 319 -14.11 17.16 24.67
CA LEU A 319 -13.87 18.33 23.81
C LEU A 319 -14.87 19.46 24.12
N GLY A 320 -14.35 20.67 24.21
CA GLY A 320 -15.15 21.89 24.21
C GLY A 320 -15.78 22.18 22.84
N ASP A 321 -16.50 23.29 22.74
CA ASP A 321 -17.15 23.68 21.47
C ASP A 321 -16.13 24.20 20.44
N LYS A 322 -15.04 24.79 20.90
CA LYS A 322 -13.91 25.19 20.06
C LYS A 322 -12.86 24.08 20.02
N VAL A 323 -12.64 23.50 18.84
CA VAL A 323 -11.63 22.47 18.65
C VAL A 323 -10.38 23.10 18.05
N ILE A 324 -10.37 23.40 16.76
CA ILE A 324 -9.27 24.07 16.06
C ILE A 324 -9.88 25.07 15.08
N GLU A 325 -9.37 26.31 15.08
CA GLU A 325 -9.83 27.36 14.17
C GLU A 325 -8.63 27.98 13.43
N PHE A 326 -8.71 27.98 12.11
CA PHE A 326 -7.74 28.64 11.23
C PHE A 326 -8.30 29.97 10.76
N LYS A 327 -7.51 31.04 10.88
CA LYS A 327 -7.89 32.40 10.48
C LYS A 327 -6.88 33.01 9.55
N ASN A 328 -7.18 33.04 8.27
CA ASN A 328 -6.36 33.62 7.20
C ASN A 328 -4.90 33.14 7.22
N VAL A 329 -4.71 31.85 7.46
CA VAL A 329 -3.39 31.24 7.61
C VAL A 329 -2.71 31.14 6.26
N SER A 330 -1.50 31.71 6.16
CA SER A 330 -0.64 31.54 4.99
C SER A 330 0.75 31.05 5.41
N LYS A 331 1.35 30.19 4.58
CA LYS A 331 2.67 29.63 4.82
C LYS A 331 3.38 29.36 3.49
N GLY A 332 4.65 29.78 3.40
CA GLY A 332 5.52 29.53 2.25
C GLY A 332 6.94 29.19 2.66
N TYR A 333 7.73 28.73 1.71
CA TYR A 333 9.17 28.48 1.84
C TYR A 333 9.90 29.01 0.59
N GLY A 334 10.86 29.91 0.79
CA GLY A 334 11.54 30.58 -0.31
C GLY A 334 10.53 31.29 -1.22
N ASP A 335 10.55 30.99 -2.51
CA ASP A 335 9.66 31.61 -3.49
C ASP A 335 8.30 30.89 -3.67
N ARG A 336 8.01 29.85 -2.86
CA ARG A 336 6.81 29.02 -3.00
C ARG A 336 5.86 29.24 -1.85
N VAL A 337 4.63 29.64 -2.16
CA VAL A 337 3.53 29.65 -1.21
C VAL A 337 2.92 28.26 -1.19
N LEU A 338 2.84 27.60 -0.01
CA LEU A 338 2.19 26.29 0.14
C LEU A 338 0.73 26.43 0.52
N ILE A 339 0.43 27.36 1.41
CA ILE A 339 -0.92 27.62 1.92
C ILE A 339 -1.17 29.10 1.77
N ASP A 340 -2.27 29.48 1.11
CA ASP A 340 -2.66 30.87 0.88
C ASP A 340 -4.05 31.12 1.49
N ASN A 341 -4.08 31.93 2.55
CA ASN A 341 -5.32 32.43 3.19
C ASN A 341 -6.31 31.33 3.64
N LEU A 342 -5.82 30.26 4.25
CA LEU A 342 -6.65 29.17 4.76
C LEU A 342 -7.47 29.61 5.97
N SER A 343 -8.80 29.48 5.89
CA SER A 343 -9.72 29.78 6.98
C SER A 343 -10.80 28.72 7.07
N PHE A 344 -10.86 28.00 8.19
CA PHE A 344 -11.94 27.08 8.53
C PHE A 344 -11.97 26.80 10.03
N SER A 345 -13.08 26.28 10.53
CA SER A 345 -13.24 25.82 11.90
C SER A 345 -13.54 24.32 11.90
N MET A 346 -12.79 23.55 12.66
CA MET A 346 -12.98 22.11 12.80
C MET A 346 -14.16 21.82 13.72
N PRO A 347 -15.23 21.15 13.26
CA PRO A 347 -16.34 20.75 14.09
C PRO A 347 -15.94 19.70 15.14
N LYS A 348 -16.66 19.69 16.25
CA LYS A 348 -16.52 18.67 17.28
C LYS A 348 -16.92 17.29 16.74
N GLY A 349 -16.09 16.28 16.99
CA GLY A 349 -16.31 14.92 16.49
C GLY A 349 -16.08 14.76 14.99
N ALA A 350 -15.54 15.79 14.30
CA ALA A 350 -15.20 15.68 12.89
C ALA A 350 -13.95 14.82 12.68
N ILE A 351 -13.98 14.03 11.64
CA ILE A 351 -12.81 13.37 11.07
C ILE A 351 -12.50 14.07 9.75
N VAL A 352 -11.42 14.86 9.73
CA VAL A 352 -11.02 15.66 8.57
C VAL A 352 -9.95 14.91 7.78
N GLY A 353 -10.31 14.46 6.59
CA GLY A 353 -9.35 13.90 5.63
C GLY A 353 -8.57 15.00 4.92
N VAL A 354 -7.25 14.99 4.98
CA VAL A 354 -6.39 15.98 4.28
C VAL A 354 -5.81 15.34 3.04
N ILE A 355 -6.15 15.89 1.88
CA ILE A 355 -5.73 15.39 0.57
C ILE A 355 -5.00 16.46 -0.23
N GLY A 356 -4.22 16.03 -1.22
CA GLY A 356 -3.49 16.93 -2.12
C GLY A 356 -2.19 16.29 -2.60
N GLY A 357 -1.58 16.89 -3.60
CA GLY A 357 -0.34 16.41 -4.20
C GLY A 357 0.83 16.32 -3.22
N ASN A 358 1.84 15.54 -3.58
CA ASN A 358 3.07 15.48 -2.81
C ASN A 358 3.76 16.86 -2.82
N GLY A 359 4.17 17.33 -1.64
CA GLY A 359 4.77 18.66 -1.47
C GLY A 359 3.77 19.82 -1.39
N ALA A 360 2.44 19.57 -1.40
CA ALA A 360 1.42 20.61 -1.31
C ALA A 360 1.34 21.33 0.05
N GLY A 361 2.03 20.83 1.09
CA GLY A 361 2.03 21.48 2.41
C GLY A 361 1.29 20.72 3.51
N LYS A 362 0.84 19.49 3.25
CA LYS A 362 0.08 18.67 4.22
C LYS A 362 0.84 18.46 5.54
N SER A 363 2.08 17.99 5.49
CA SER A 363 2.91 17.80 6.69
C SER A 363 3.30 19.14 7.35
N THR A 364 3.35 20.25 6.60
CA THR A 364 3.54 21.60 7.15
C THR A 364 2.34 22.01 8.01
N LEU A 365 1.11 21.67 7.58
CA LEU A 365 -0.09 21.88 8.39
C LEU A 365 0.02 21.19 9.76
N PHE A 366 0.48 19.92 9.79
CA PHE A 366 0.67 19.19 11.04
C PHE A 366 1.75 19.81 11.92
N ARG A 367 2.89 20.27 11.34
CA ARG A 367 3.94 20.95 12.08
C ARG A 367 3.44 22.26 12.71
N MET A 368 2.58 23.01 12.01
CA MET A 368 1.96 24.21 12.56
C MET A 368 0.97 23.88 13.69
N LEU A 369 0.16 22.83 13.56
CA LEU A 369 -0.75 22.36 14.61
C LEU A 369 -0.02 21.92 15.87
N MET A 370 1.14 21.25 15.71
CA MET A 370 1.99 20.84 16.83
C MET A 370 2.82 22.00 17.43
N GLY A 371 2.73 23.21 16.88
CA GLY A 371 3.54 24.34 17.30
C GLY A 371 5.04 24.23 16.96
N LYS A 372 5.43 23.26 16.13
CA LYS A 372 6.82 23.12 15.62
C LYS A 372 7.16 24.18 14.57
N GLU A 373 6.16 24.74 13.93
CA GLU A 373 6.28 25.84 12.97
C GLU A 373 5.20 26.88 13.21
N THR A 374 5.47 28.13 12.83
CA THR A 374 4.53 29.24 12.88
C THR A 374 4.05 29.61 11.47
N PRO A 375 2.77 29.99 11.30
CA PRO A 375 2.31 30.56 10.04
C PRO A 375 3.04 31.88 9.76
N ASP A 376 3.18 32.23 8.48
CA ASP A 376 3.78 33.50 8.06
C ASP A 376 2.77 34.66 8.23
N SER A 377 1.47 34.36 8.08
CA SER A 377 0.38 35.27 8.40
C SER A 377 -0.84 34.49 8.90
N GLY A 378 -1.75 35.21 9.56
CA GLY A 378 -2.92 34.61 10.19
C GLY A 378 -2.64 33.96 11.54
N SER A 379 -3.60 33.20 12.05
CA SER A 379 -3.48 32.51 13.35
C SER A 379 -4.18 31.17 13.36
N ILE A 380 -3.63 30.23 14.13
CA ILE A 380 -4.25 28.94 14.44
C ILE A 380 -4.61 28.96 15.92
N GLU A 381 -5.88 28.81 16.22
CA GLU A 381 -6.36 28.78 17.59
C GLU A 381 -6.79 27.36 17.96
N VAL A 382 -6.09 26.76 18.91
CA VAL A 382 -6.40 25.44 19.47
C VAL A 382 -7.20 25.62 20.75
N GLY A 383 -8.31 24.91 20.90
CA GLY A 383 -9.18 25.02 22.07
C GLY A 383 -8.45 24.56 23.34
N GLU A 384 -8.77 25.19 24.48
CA GLU A 384 -8.11 24.92 25.78
C GLU A 384 -8.29 23.48 26.27
N THR A 385 -9.34 22.79 25.82
CA THR A 385 -9.62 21.39 26.18
C THR A 385 -8.98 20.38 25.25
N VAL A 386 -8.30 20.84 24.17
CA VAL A 386 -7.71 19.97 23.15
C VAL A 386 -6.41 19.37 23.69
N GLN A 387 -6.32 18.06 23.56
CA GLN A 387 -5.11 17.27 23.76
C GLN A 387 -4.77 16.56 22.46
N LEU A 388 -3.73 17.07 21.78
CA LEU A 388 -3.26 16.50 20.51
C LEU A 388 -2.47 15.21 20.77
N ALA A 389 -2.78 14.16 20.01
CA ALA A 389 -1.96 12.97 19.89
C ALA A 389 -1.56 12.81 18.41
N CYS A 390 -0.26 12.76 18.13
CA CYS A 390 0.26 12.79 16.76
C CYS A 390 1.02 11.53 16.41
N VAL A 391 0.65 10.90 15.29
CA VAL A 391 1.44 9.87 14.61
C VAL A 391 2.19 10.55 13.47
N ASP A 392 3.47 10.86 13.70
CA ASP A 392 4.36 11.52 12.74
C ASP A 392 5.16 10.48 11.95
N GLN A 393 5.56 10.81 10.72
CA GLN A 393 6.41 9.96 9.89
C GLN A 393 7.87 9.86 10.40
N SER A 394 8.34 10.80 11.24
CA SER A 394 9.75 10.90 11.65
C SER A 394 10.26 9.73 12.50
N ARG A 395 9.37 8.99 13.19
CA ARG A 395 9.70 7.76 13.98
C ARG A 395 10.93 7.88 14.89
N GLU A 396 11.29 9.11 15.30
CA GLU A 396 12.51 9.40 16.06
C GLU A 396 12.45 8.90 17.52
N ASP A 397 11.26 8.62 18.03
CA ASP A 397 11.03 8.22 19.42
C ASP A 397 11.18 6.70 19.69
N LEU A 398 11.58 5.92 18.69
CA LEU A 398 11.71 4.47 18.83
C LEU A 398 13.11 4.05 19.26
N ASP A 399 13.21 3.46 20.46
CA ASP A 399 14.47 2.93 20.99
C ASP A 399 14.81 1.57 20.36
N GLY A 400 15.78 1.57 19.45
CA GLY A 400 16.25 0.38 18.74
C GLY A 400 16.77 -0.75 19.64
N SER A 401 17.15 -0.47 20.89
CA SER A 401 17.68 -1.44 21.85
C SER A 401 16.60 -2.23 22.60
N LYS A 402 15.34 -1.77 22.55
CA LYS A 402 14.20 -2.41 23.19
C LYS A 402 13.53 -3.41 22.27
N THR A 403 12.86 -4.40 22.84
CA THR A 403 11.91 -5.23 22.08
C THR A 403 10.59 -4.50 21.88
N VAL A 404 9.78 -4.94 20.90
CA VAL A 404 8.43 -4.41 20.66
C VAL A 404 7.61 -4.40 21.94
N PHE A 405 7.63 -5.53 22.67
CA PHE A 405 6.94 -5.65 23.96
C PHE A 405 7.45 -4.63 24.97
N GLN A 406 8.77 -4.49 25.14
CA GLN A 406 9.37 -3.54 26.08
C GLN A 406 9.08 -2.09 25.71
N GLN A 407 9.08 -1.76 24.41
CA GLN A 407 8.79 -0.42 23.92
C GLN A 407 7.37 0.02 24.28
N ILE A 408 6.37 -0.86 24.12
CA ILE A 408 4.96 -0.54 24.39
C ILE A 408 4.62 -0.64 25.88
N SER A 409 5.09 -1.71 26.56
CA SER A 409 4.68 -2.05 27.92
C SER A 409 5.57 -1.44 29.01
N GLU A 410 6.77 -0.92 28.63
CA GLU A 410 7.81 -0.48 29.58
C GLU A 410 8.19 -1.59 30.58
N GLY A 411 7.97 -2.86 30.17
CA GLY A 411 8.22 -4.06 30.99
C GLY A 411 7.08 -4.47 31.90
N SER A 412 5.95 -3.77 31.87
CA SER A 412 4.76 -4.12 32.64
C SER A 412 3.91 -5.19 31.94
N ASP A 413 3.39 -6.16 32.69
CA ASP A 413 2.47 -7.17 32.16
C ASP A 413 1.07 -6.62 31.87
N GLN A 414 0.72 -5.48 32.46
CA GLN A 414 -0.54 -4.78 32.22
C GLN A 414 -0.25 -3.33 31.83
N ILE A 415 -1.02 -2.82 30.89
CA ILE A 415 -1.01 -1.41 30.50
C ILE A 415 -2.38 -0.81 30.69
N ARG A 416 -2.37 0.44 31.10
CA ARG A 416 -3.60 1.23 31.23
C ARG A 416 -3.84 2.03 29.94
N ILE A 417 -5.01 1.88 29.38
CA ILE A 417 -5.47 2.61 28.20
C ILE A 417 -6.74 3.35 28.56
N GLY A 418 -6.62 4.65 28.79
CA GLY A 418 -7.72 5.43 29.32
C GLY A 418 -8.15 4.89 30.71
N ASN A 419 -9.39 4.41 30.81
CA ASN A 419 -9.97 3.85 32.03
C ASN A 419 -9.88 2.32 32.12
N TYR A 420 -9.27 1.65 31.13
CA TYR A 420 -9.19 0.20 31.08
C TYR A 420 -7.75 -0.28 31.32
N GLU A 421 -7.64 -1.39 32.04
CA GLU A 421 -6.39 -2.15 32.17
C GLU A 421 -6.49 -3.41 31.31
N ILE A 422 -5.52 -3.62 30.43
CA ILE A 422 -5.45 -4.80 29.57
C ILE A 422 -4.06 -5.43 29.64
N PRO A 423 -3.95 -6.76 29.45
CA PRO A 423 -2.65 -7.40 29.35
C PRO A 423 -1.84 -6.80 28.19
N SER A 424 -0.59 -6.43 28.46
CA SER A 424 0.32 -5.79 27.50
C SER A 424 0.48 -6.64 26.24
N ARG A 425 0.59 -7.96 26.37
CA ARG A 425 0.70 -8.88 25.22
C ARG A 425 -0.53 -8.87 24.32
N THR A 426 -1.72 -8.72 24.90
CA THR A 426 -2.97 -8.61 24.15
C THR A 426 -3.02 -7.32 23.35
N TYR A 427 -2.63 -6.20 23.99
CA TYR A 427 -2.56 -4.91 23.29
C TYR A 427 -1.58 -4.94 22.11
N VAL A 428 -0.36 -5.42 22.35
CA VAL A 428 0.65 -5.56 21.30
C VAL A 428 0.18 -6.46 20.16
N GLY A 429 -0.57 -7.52 20.51
CA GLY A 429 -1.17 -8.46 19.54
C GLY A 429 -2.20 -7.82 18.62
N ARG A 430 -2.93 -6.79 19.08
CA ARG A 430 -3.92 -6.05 18.26
C ARG A 430 -3.30 -5.30 17.07
N PHE A 431 -2.02 -4.94 17.17
CA PHE A 431 -1.25 -4.33 16.08
C PHE A 431 -0.47 -5.36 15.25
N ASN A 432 -0.95 -6.61 15.24
CA ASN A 432 -0.38 -7.72 14.47
C ASN A 432 1.07 -8.12 14.85
N PHE A 433 1.48 -7.84 16.10
CA PHE A 433 2.70 -8.43 16.67
C PHE A 433 2.34 -9.66 17.49
N LYS A 434 2.49 -10.86 16.90
CA LYS A 434 2.05 -12.13 17.50
C LYS A 434 3.24 -13.00 17.91
N GLY A 435 3.09 -13.73 19.02
CA GLY A 435 4.08 -14.70 19.47
C GLY A 435 5.50 -14.14 19.56
N GLY A 436 6.41 -14.68 18.75
CA GLY A 436 7.82 -14.27 18.71
C GLY A 436 8.07 -12.86 18.20
N ASP A 437 7.14 -12.28 17.43
CA ASP A 437 7.32 -10.92 16.88
C ASP A 437 7.36 -9.86 18.00
N GLN A 438 6.70 -10.12 19.13
CA GLN A 438 6.74 -9.23 20.31
C GLN A 438 8.13 -9.14 20.94
N GLN A 439 9.00 -10.12 20.68
CA GLN A 439 10.37 -10.18 21.20
C GLN A 439 11.42 -9.67 20.21
N LYS A 440 11.03 -9.29 18.98
CA LYS A 440 11.92 -8.65 18.03
C LYS A 440 12.40 -7.32 18.57
N PHE A 441 13.68 -7.00 18.35
CA PHE A 441 14.19 -5.68 18.66
C PHE A 441 13.65 -4.65 17.66
N VAL A 442 13.42 -3.44 18.15
CA VAL A 442 12.89 -2.33 17.33
C VAL A 442 13.82 -2.02 16.15
N LYS A 443 15.13 -2.16 16.31
CA LYS A 443 16.11 -1.98 15.22
C LYS A 443 15.93 -2.98 14.07
N ASP A 444 15.42 -4.19 14.36
CA ASP A 444 15.28 -5.29 13.39
C ASP A 444 13.91 -5.29 12.70
N LEU A 445 13.05 -4.32 13.03
CA LEU A 445 11.74 -4.17 12.42
C LEU A 445 11.81 -3.59 11.00
N SER A 446 10.96 -4.10 10.11
CA SER A 446 10.69 -3.48 8.82
C SER A 446 10.03 -2.10 8.97
N GLY A 447 10.00 -1.31 7.88
CA GLY A 447 9.33 -0.01 7.86
C GLY A 447 7.88 -0.10 8.33
N GLY A 448 7.12 -1.05 7.80
CA GLY A 448 5.73 -1.27 8.19
C GLY A 448 5.54 -1.74 9.63
N GLU A 449 6.44 -2.60 10.15
CA GLU A 449 6.41 -3.00 11.56
C GLU A 449 6.68 -1.80 12.48
N ARG A 450 7.62 -0.91 12.10
CA ARG A 450 7.87 0.33 12.86
C ARG A 450 6.67 1.28 12.83
N GLY A 451 5.99 1.42 11.68
CA GLY A 451 4.76 2.23 11.57
C GLY A 451 3.68 1.73 12.52
N ARG A 452 3.41 0.42 12.53
CA ARG A 452 2.45 -0.19 13.46
C ARG A 452 2.84 0.00 14.93
N LEU A 453 4.12 -0.12 15.25
CA LEU A 453 4.61 0.11 16.61
C LEU A 453 4.40 1.56 17.05
N HIS A 454 4.72 2.52 16.17
CA HIS A 454 4.52 3.95 16.44
C HIS A 454 3.03 4.28 16.62
N LEU A 455 2.17 3.75 15.75
CA LEU A 455 0.72 3.89 15.89
C LEU A 455 0.23 3.33 17.25
N ALA A 456 0.72 2.15 17.66
CA ALA A 456 0.35 1.55 18.94
C ALA A 456 0.76 2.43 20.14
N LEU A 457 1.94 3.04 20.09
CA LEU A 457 2.41 3.94 21.15
C LEU A 457 1.54 5.19 21.23
N THR A 458 1.29 5.86 20.11
CA THR A 458 0.49 7.09 20.07
C THR A 458 -0.94 6.85 20.54
N LEU A 459 -1.57 5.75 20.09
CA LEU A 459 -2.92 5.42 20.55
C LEU A 459 -2.97 5.00 22.03
N LYS A 460 -1.87 4.46 22.59
CA LYS A 460 -1.75 4.18 24.04
C LYS A 460 -1.73 5.47 24.86
N GLU A 461 -1.00 6.49 24.40
CA GLU A 461 -0.91 7.79 25.10
C GLU A 461 -2.28 8.48 25.19
N GLY A 462 -3.10 8.28 24.16
CA GLY A 462 -4.43 8.86 24.10
C GLY A 462 -4.39 10.34 23.71
N GLY A 463 -5.57 10.93 23.63
CA GLY A 463 -5.82 12.32 23.25
C GLY A 463 -7.27 12.47 22.87
N ASN A 464 -7.76 13.69 22.68
CA ASN A 464 -9.11 13.93 22.18
C ASN A 464 -9.13 14.53 20.77
N VAL A 465 -7.95 14.84 20.22
CA VAL A 465 -7.75 15.17 18.80
C VAL A 465 -6.55 14.40 18.28
N LEU A 466 -6.77 13.52 17.31
CA LEU A 466 -5.74 12.69 16.68
C LEU A 466 -5.22 13.36 15.41
N LEU A 467 -3.91 13.39 15.25
CA LEU A 467 -3.22 13.79 14.02
C LEU A 467 -2.52 12.54 13.45
N LEU A 468 -3.00 12.03 12.31
CA LEU A 468 -2.49 10.81 11.68
C LEU A 468 -1.89 11.17 10.31
N ASP A 469 -0.58 11.02 10.14
CA ASP A 469 0.12 11.27 8.88
C ASP A 469 0.37 9.95 8.14
N GLU A 470 -0.36 9.71 7.07
CA GLU A 470 -0.32 8.53 6.21
C GLU A 470 -0.38 7.19 6.98
N PRO A 471 -1.39 6.99 7.85
CA PRO A 471 -1.47 5.78 8.67
C PRO A 471 -1.72 4.51 7.84
N SER A 472 -2.22 4.64 6.62
CA SER A 472 -2.52 3.52 5.71
C SER A 472 -1.29 2.90 5.07
N ASN A 473 -0.19 3.64 4.87
CA ASN A 473 0.95 3.20 4.07
C ASN A 473 1.65 1.93 4.58
N ASP A 474 1.58 1.65 5.88
CA ASP A 474 2.33 0.56 6.51
C ASP A 474 1.44 -0.53 7.12
N LEU A 475 0.11 -0.40 6.98
CA LEU A 475 -0.86 -1.32 7.55
C LEU A 475 -1.35 -2.33 6.52
N ASP A 476 -1.48 -3.59 6.92
CA ASP A 476 -2.22 -4.56 6.12
C ASP A 476 -3.73 -4.28 6.17
N VAL A 477 -4.47 -4.81 5.21
CA VAL A 477 -5.91 -4.54 5.04
C VAL A 477 -6.72 -4.85 6.30
N GLU A 478 -6.36 -5.89 7.07
CA GLU A 478 -7.09 -6.26 8.29
C GLU A 478 -6.81 -5.26 9.43
N THR A 479 -5.54 -4.86 9.61
CA THR A 479 -5.17 -3.84 10.61
C THR A 479 -5.75 -2.47 10.25
N LEU A 480 -5.75 -2.12 8.95
CA LEU A 480 -6.33 -0.87 8.47
C LEU A 480 -7.84 -0.81 8.73
N ARG A 481 -8.55 -1.91 8.48
CA ARG A 481 -9.98 -2.02 8.80
C ARG A 481 -10.26 -1.85 10.29
N SER A 482 -9.44 -2.46 11.15
CA SER A 482 -9.57 -2.29 12.60
C SER A 482 -9.32 -0.85 13.05
N LEU A 483 -8.40 -0.13 12.36
CA LEU A 483 -8.19 1.30 12.61
C LEU A 483 -9.39 2.15 12.14
N GLU A 484 -9.99 1.82 10.99
CA GLU A 484 -11.20 2.48 10.51
C GLU A 484 -12.34 2.36 11.53
N GLU A 485 -12.61 1.14 12.01
CA GLU A 485 -13.63 0.88 13.02
C GLU A 485 -13.34 1.63 14.33
N ALA A 486 -12.08 1.64 14.77
CA ALA A 486 -11.66 2.38 15.96
C ALA A 486 -11.82 3.91 15.83
N LEU A 487 -11.59 4.47 14.65
CA LEU A 487 -11.78 5.91 14.39
C LEU A 487 -13.26 6.29 14.33
N LEU A 488 -14.12 5.43 13.79
CA LEU A 488 -15.58 5.63 13.76
C LEU A 488 -16.17 5.61 15.17
N ASP A 489 -15.63 4.78 16.06
CA ASP A 489 -16.07 4.69 17.46
C ASP A 489 -15.40 5.74 18.37
N PHE A 490 -14.42 6.48 17.84
CA PHE A 490 -13.67 7.46 18.63
C PHE A 490 -14.53 8.71 18.92
N PRO A 491 -14.77 9.05 20.19
CA PRO A 491 -15.63 10.18 20.55
C PRO A 491 -14.96 11.55 20.43
N GLY A 492 -13.68 11.58 20.06
CA GLY A 492 -12.89 12.78 19.81
C GLY A 492 -13.02 13.29 18.38
N ALA A 493 -12.02 14.04 17.93
CA ALA A 493 -11.89 14.50 16.57
C ALA A 493 -10.57 14.01 15.97
N ALA A 494 -10.46 13.90 14.65
CA ALA A 494 -9.23 13.47 14.01
C ALA A 494 -8.93 14.30 12.75
N ILE A 495 -7.64 14.52 12.47
CA ILE A 495 -7.17 15.02 11.19
C ILE A 495 -6.26 13.93 10.62
N VAL A 496 -6.59 13.44 9.43
CA VAL A 496 -5.89 12.32 8.81
C VAL A 496 -5.39 12.73 7.44
N ILE A 497 -4.08 12.78 7.27
CA ILE A 497 -3.48 12.87 5.94
C ILE A 497 -3.48 11.45 5.37
N SER A 498 -4.11 11.22 4.25
CA SER A 498 -4.06 9.92 3.56
C SER A 498 -4.25 10.07 2.06
N HIS A 499 -3.59 9.18 1.31
CA HIS A 499 -3.81 8.97 -0.11
C HIS A 499 -4.75 7.77 -0.39
N ASP A 500 -5.11 7.02 0.66
CA ASP A 500 -6.08 5.92 0.57
C ASP A 500 -7.51 6.48 0.49
N ARG A 501 -8.03 6.53 -0.73
CA ARG A 501 -9.39 7.04 -1.03
C ARG A 501 -10.47 6.22 -0.34
N TRP A 502 -10.33 4.90 -0.28
CA TRP A 502 -11.28 4.01 0.39
C TRP A 502 -11.35 4.27 1.89
N PHE A 503 -10.18 4.45 2.52
CA PHE A 503 -10.10 4.81 3.93
C PHE A 503 -10.83 6.13 4.20
N LEU A 504 -10.56 7.16 3.38
CA LEU A 504 -11.20 8.47 3.52
C LEU A 504 -12.71 8.42 3.29
N ASP A 505 -13.20 7.61 2.34
CA ASP A 505 -14.64 7.44 2.14
C ASP A 505 -15.36 6.81 3.33
N ARG A 506 -14.67 5.93 4.06
CA ARG A 506 -15.27 5.28 5.23
C ARG A 506 -15.24 6.11 6.49
N VAL A 507 -14.17 6.89 6.71
CA VAL A 507 -13.96 7.55 8.01
C VAL A 507 -14.14 9.07 7.97
N ALA A 508 -13.84 9.72 6.84
CA ALA A 508 -13.86 11.18 6.78
C ALA A 508 -15.29 11.73 6.75
N THR A 509 -15.55 12.72 7.60
CA THR A 509 -16.78 13.52 7.61
C THR A 509 -16.58 14.83 6.86
N HIS A 510 -15.34 15.26 6.72
CA HIS A 510 -14.93 16.47 6.01
C HIS A 510 -13.63 16.22 5.26
N ILE A 511 -13.44 16.93 4.16
CA ILE A 511 -12.20 16.89 3.37
C ILE A 511 -11.57 18.29 3.35
N LEU A 512 -10.28 18.34 3.66
CA LEU A 512 -9.43 19.51 3.42
C LEU A 512 -8.54 19.21 2.21
N ALA A 513 -8.91 19.74 1.06
CA ALA A 513 -8.22 19.46 -0.20
C ALA A 513 -7.27 20.59 -0.55
N TYR A 514 -5.99 20.26 -0.77
CA TYR A 514 -5.01 21.15 -1.36
C TYR A 514 -5.13 21.07 -2.88
N GLU A 515 -5.71 22.10 -3.46
CA GLU A 515 -5.86 22.26 -4.90
C GLU A 515 -4.68 23.08 -5.47
N ASP A 516 -4.67 23.31 -6.79
CA ASP A 516 -3.62 24.13 -7.44
C ASP A 516 -3.60 25.58 -6.93
N ASP A 517 -2.53 26.28 -7.25
CA ASP A 517 -2.29 27.68 -6.88
C ASP A 517 -2.33 27.94 -5.37
N SER A 518 -1.91 26.93 -4.56
CA SER A 518 -1.81 27.02 -3.10
C SER A 518 -3.15 27.21 -2.39
N GLN A 519 -4.26 26.91 -3.07
CA GLN A 519 -5.60 26.98 -2.50
C GLN A 519 -5.90 25.72 -1.70
N ALA A 520 -6.55 25.89 -0.56
CA ALA A 520 -7.07 24.78 0.24
C ALA A 520 -8.57 24.94 0.44
N VAL A 521 -9.34 23.93 0.06
CA VAL A 521 -10.80 23.90 0.11
C VAL A 521 -11.23 22.98 1.24
N PHE A 522 -12.03 23.51 2.18
CA PHE A 522 -12.66 22.73 3.23
C PHE A 522 -14.07 22.34 2.78
N PHE A 523 -14.33 21.05 2.66
CA PHE A 523 -15.56 20.48 2.13
C PHE A 523 -16.22 19.55 3.18
N GLU A 524 -17.53 19.67 3.38
CA GLU A 524 -18.31 18.78 4.23
C GLU A 524 -18.77 17.57 3.41
N GLY A 525 -18.28 16.38 3.72
CA GLY A 525 -18.55 15.14 3.03
C GLY A 525 -17.31 14.23 2.97
N ASN A 526 -17.47 13.07 2.34
CA ASN A 526 -16.40 12.10 2.13
C ASN A 526 -15.60 12.38 0.84
N TYR A 527 -14.63 11.51 0.53
CA TYR A 527 -13.77 11.68 -0.64
C TYR A 527 -14.55 11.63 -1.96
N THR A 528 -15.47 10.68 -2.12
CA THR A 528 -16.27 10.53 -3.35
C THR A 528 -17.17 11.73 -3.60
N GLU A 529 -17.78 12.28 -2.55
CA GLU A 529 -18.62 13.48 -2.64
C GLU A 529 -17.79 14.73 -3.01
N TYR A 530 -16.59 14.86 -2.40
CA TYR A 530 -15.65 15.92 -2.75
C TYR A 530 -15.20 15.82 -4.22
N GLU A 531 -14.87 14.61 -4.70
CA GLU A 531 -14.43 14.42 -6.08
C GLU A 531 -15.54 14.78 -7.08
N ALA A 532 -16.79 14.42 -6.77
CA ALA A 532 -17.95 14.82 -7.56
C ALA A 532 -18.14 16.35 -7.59
N ASP A 533 -17.93 17.02 -6.47
CA ASP A 533 -17.96 18.48 -6.40
C ASP A 533 -16.81 19.12 -7.17
N ARG A 534 -15.56 18.59 -7.03
CA ARG A 534 -14.39 19.04 -7.77
C ARG A 534 -14.61 18.96 -9.29
N LYS A 535 -15.16 17.85 -9.78
CA LYS A 535 -15.51 17.67 -11.21
C LYS A 535 -16.55 18.69 -11.68
N LYS A 536 -17.53 19.02 -10.85
CA LYS A 536 -18.54 20.06 -11.18
C LYS A 536 -17.92 21.45 -11.24
N ARG A 537 -17.01 21.80 -10.30
CA ARG A 537 -16.38 23.13 -10.21
C ARG A 537 -15.33 23.36 -11.30
N LEU A 538 -14.49 22.37 -11.59
CA LEU A 538 -13.28 22.51 -12.41
C LEU A 538 -13.38 21.80 -13.79
N GLY A 539 -14.43 21.01 -14.03
CA GLY A 539 -14.60 20.23 -15.24
C GLY A 539 -13.76 18.96 -15.30
N GLU A 540 -13.92 18.15 -16.35
CA GLU A 540 -13.21 16.87 -16.52
C GLU A 540 -11.68 17.01 -16.65
N ALA A 541 -11.20 18.15 -17.13
CA ALA A 541 -9.76 18.42 -17.25
C ALA A 541 -9.04 18.46 -15.89
N ALA A 542 -9.76 18.70 -14.79
CA ALA A 542 -9.20 18.70 -13.45
C ALA A 542 -8.81 17.30 -12.93
N SER A 543 -9.25 16.25 -13.62
CA SER A 543 -8.92 14.86 -13.26
C SER A 543 -7.61 14.36 -13.91
N GLN A 544 -6.97 15.18 -14.78
CA GLN A 544 -5.69 14.80 -15.37
C GLN A 544 -4.55 15.15 -14.40
N PRO A 545 -3.68 14.19 -14.06
CA PRO A 545 -2.55 14.45 -13.19
C PRO A 545 -1.59 15.45 -13.85
N HIS A 546 -1.24 16.49 -13.13
CA HIS A 546 -0.26 17.47 -13.52
C HIS A 546 0.59 17.87 -12.31
N ARG A 547 1.76 18.45 -12.55
CA ARG A 547 2.61 18.92 -11.46
C ARG A 547 1.90 20.00 -10.66
N VAL A 548 1.93 19.88 -9.30
CA VAL A 548 1.35 20.87 -8.40
C VAL A 548 1.91 22.27 -8.74
N ARG A 549 1.02 23.20 -9.04
CA ARG A 549 1.39 24.59 -9.27
C ARG A 549 1.31 25.35 -7.96
N HIS A 550 2.41 25.94 -7.56
CA HIS A 550 2.46 26.81 -6.39
C HIS A 550 2.44 28.26 -6.84
N LYS A 551 1.69 29.08 -6.11
CA LYS A 551 1.72 30.54 -6.26
C LYS A 551 3.13 31.02 -5.90
N LYS A 552 3.72 31.87 -6.73
CA LYS A 552 5.00 32.52 -6.40
C LYS A 552 4.75 33.67 -5.45
N LEU A 553 5.62 33.85 -4.47
CA LEU A 553 5.68 35.07 -3.68
C LEU A 553 5.94 36.24 -4.63
N ALA A 554 5.04 37.22 -4.66
CA ALA A 554 5.16 38.43 -5.47
C ALA A 554 6.20 39.38 -4.89
#